data_126e949f4e8bbebbc99f3f3c2f1bf37f
#
_entry.id   126e949f4e8bbebbc99f3f3c2f1bf37f
#
_cell.length_a   1.000
_cell.length_b   1.000
_cell.length_c   1.000
_cell.angle_alpha   90.00
_cell.angle_beta   90.00
_cell.angle_gamma   90.00
#
_symmetry.space_group_name_H-M   'P 1'
#
loop_
_entity.id
_entity.type
_entity.pdbx_description
1 polymer ?
#
loop_
_entity_poly.entity_id
_entity_poly.type
_entity_poly.pdbx_seq_one_letter_code
_entity_poly.pdbx_strand_id
1 'polypeptide(L)'
;MSSSSHNWRDSLSFFASDLFKQVQMAQLFPDSKTFADAIVKTDLNTVLGAYEKACLEAQESGETVDLATFVNTHFDIPEMISATSQTKFANVADYIEHMWQVLTRTPDTEQKDSLIALTRPYIVPGGRFREIYYWDTYFTALGLID
;
A
#
# COMPACT_ATOMS: atom_id res chain seq x y z
N MET A 1 11.58 10.91 21.36
CA MET A 1 10.65 10.49 20.31
C MET A 1 11.12 9.14 19.84
N SER A 2 10.44 8.07 20.26
CA SER A 2 10.79 6.70 19.90
C SER A 2 10.33 6.48 18.47
N SER A 3 11.24 6.36 17.51
CA SER A 3 10.91 5.85 16.19
C SER A 3 10.54 4.37 16.36
N SER A 4 9.27 4.05 16.26
CA SER A 4 8.85 2.67 16.15
C SER A 4 9.36 2.19 14.79
N SER A 5 10.49 1.50 14.78
CA SER A 5 10.97 0.80 13.61
C SER A 5 9.93 -0.26 13.27
N HIS A 6 9.23 -0.08 12.18
CA HIS A 6 8.34 -1.11 11.64
C HIS A 6 9.14 -2.41 11.49
N ASN A 7 8.66 -3.48 12.11
CA ASN A 7 9.36 -4.76 12.13
C ASN A 7 8.69 -5.69 11.10
N TRP A 8 9.48 -6.41 10.28
CA TRP A 8 8.96 -7.43 9.36
C TRP A 8 8.03 -8.47 10.06
N ARG A 9 8.17 -8.67 11.38
CA ARG A 9 7.27 -9.50 12.19
C ARG A 9 5.86 -8.91 12.27
N ASP A 10 5.73 -7.59 12.27
CA ASP A 10 4.43 -6.92 12.29
C ASP A 10 3.72 -7.14 10.96
N SER A 11 4.44 -7.13 9.83
CA SER A 11 3.90 -7.48 8.52
C SER A 11 3.39 -8.92 8.48
N LEU A 12 4.12 -9.88 9.04
CA LEU A 12 3.64 -11.28 9.11
C LEU A 12 2.40 -11.41 9.99
N SER A 13 2.35 -10.72 11.12
CA SER A 13 1.19 -10.71 12.01
C SER A 13 -0.02 -10.08 11.32
N PHE A 14 0.17 -9.02 10.55
CA PHE A 14 -0.88 -8.40 9.75
C PHE A 14 -1.46 -9.36 8.70
N PHE A 15 -0.62 -9.95 7.87
CA PHE A 15 -1.07 -10.87 6.81
C PHE A 15 -1.70 -12.17 7.32
N ALA A 16 -1.30 -12.63 8.52
CA ALA A 16 -1.88 -13.79 9.17
C ALA A 16 -3.17 -13.48 9.94
N SER A 17 -3.53 -12.21 10.13
CA SER A 17 -4.67 -11.79 10.95
C SER A 17 -6.02 -12.13 10.33
N ASP A 18 -7.00 -12.34 11.19
CA ASP A 18 -8.40 -12.50 10.75
C ASP A 18 -8.93 -11.22 10.10
N LEU A 19 -8.50 -10.03 10.55
CA LEU A 19 -8.85 -8.78 9.90
C LEU A 19 -8.43 -8.78 8.42
N PHE A 20 -7.17 -9.11 8.13
CA PHE A 20 -6.67 -9.15 6.76
C PHE A 20 -7.47 -10.14 5.91
N LYS A 21 -7.68 -11.34 6.43
CA LYS A 21 -8.46 -12.38 5.77
C LYS A 21 -9.90 -11.94 5.47
N GLN A 22 -10.58 -11.34 6.45
CA GLN A 22 -11.97 -10.90 6.27
C GLN A 22 -12.09 -9.77 5.25
N VAL A 23 -11.18 -8.80 5.25
CA VAL A 23 -11.16 -7.70 4.27
C VAL A 23 -10.94 -8.25 2.85
N GLN A 24 -10.02 -9.22 2.68
CA GLN A 24 -9.76 -9.85 1.38
C GLN A 24 -10.95 -10.69 0.90
N MET A 25 -11.56 -11.47 1.79
CA MET A 25 -12.72 -12.32 1.45
C MET A 25 -13.98 -11.50 1.14
N ALA A 26 -14.17 -10.38 1.82
CA ALA A 26 -15.25 -9.45 1.56
C ALA A 26 -15.04 -8.63 0.27
N GLN A 27 -13.88 -8.73 -0.37
CA GLN A 27 -13.52 -7.97 -1.57
C GLN A 27 -13.77 -6.45 -1.39
N LEU A 28 -13.38 -5.93 -0.20
CA LEU A 28 -13.57 -4.52 0.13
C LEU A 28 -12.84 -3.58 -0.85
N PHE A 29 -11.76 -4.07 -1.46
CA PHE A 29 -10.97 -3.37 -2.46
C PHE A 29 -11.01 -4.08 -3.82
N PRO A 30 -10.78 -3.37 -4.93
CA PRO A 30 -10.85 -3.95 -6.28
C PRO A 30 -9.75 -4.98 -6.56
N ASP A 31 -8.73 -5.05 -5.71
CA ASP A 31 -7.61 -5.98 -5.82
C ASP A 31 -7.07 -6.38 -4.45
N SER A 32 -6.29 -7.47 -4.42
CA SER A 32 -5.72 -8.01 -3.19
C SER A 32 -4.53 -7.22 -2.65
N LYS A 33 -3.91 -6.34 -3.46
CA LYS A 33 -2.70 -5.60 -3.08
C LYS A 33 -3.02 -4.32 -2.32
N THR A 34 -4.11 -3.65 -2.64
CA THR A 34 -4.45 -2.35 -2.03
C THR A 34 -4.45 -2.40 -0.51
N PHE A 35 -5.08 -3.41 0.09
CA PHE A 35 -5.08 -3.55 1.55
C PHE A 35 -3.77 -4.13 2.09
N ALA A 36 -3.04 -4.91 1.29
CA ALA A 36 -1.72 -5.40 1.68
C ALA A 36 -0.69 -4.27 1.86
N ASP A 37 -0.85 -3.18 1.13
CA ASP A 37 0.00 -1.99 1.20
C ASP A 37 -0.55 -0.92 2.18
N ALA A 38 -1.63 -1.21 2.89
CA ALA A 38 -2.23 -0.26 3.83
C ALA A 38 -1.29 0.06 4.99
N ILE A 39 -1.25 1.35 5.36
CA ILE A 39 -0.41 1.86 6.44
C ILE A 39 -1.27 1.96 7.70
N VAL A 40 -0.88 1.27 8.75
CA VAL A 40 -1.57 1.37 10.03
C VAL A 40 -1.34 2.75 10.66
N LYS A 41 -2.42 3.43 11.07
CA LYS A 41 -2.35 4.79 11.66
C LYS A 41 -1.75 4.82 13.06
N THR A 42 -1.79 3.67 13.75
CA THR A 42 -1.29 3.54 15.11
C THR A 42 -0.40 2.30 15.22
N ASP A 43 -0.42 1.62 16.35
CA ASP A 43 0.26 0.34 16.53
C ASP A 43 -0.60 -0.82 16.03
N LEU A 44 0.00 -1.73 15.27
CA LEU A 44 -0.71 -2.86 14.67
C LEU A 44 -1.40 -3.76 15.71
N ASN A 45 -0.73 -4.06 16.82
CA ASN A 45 -1.30 -4.94 17.84
C ASN A 45 -2.53 -4.29 18.48
N THR A 46 -2.50 -2.96 18.67
CA THR A 46 -3.65 -2.18 19.15
C THR A 46 -4.82 -2.28 18.17
N VAL A 47 -4.57 -2.18 16.87
CA VAL A 47 -5.61 -2.28 15.84
C VAL A 47 -6.18 -3.70 15.76
N LEU A 48 -5.33 -4.73 15.80
CA LEU A 48 -5.79 -6.13 15.80
C LEU A 48 -6.64 -6.44 17.05
N GLY A 49 -6.21 -5.98 18.23
CA GLY A 49 -7.01 -6.13 19.46
C GLY A 49 -8.35 -5.36 19.42
N ALA A 50 -8.37 -4.18 18.80
CA ALA A 50 -9.62 -3.44 18.57
C ALA A 50 -10.57 -4.20 17.63
N TYR A 51 -10.03 -4.87 16.61
CA TYR A 51 -10.81 -5.69 15.69
C TYR A 51 -11.41 -6.92 16.39
N GLU A 52 -10.61 -7.64 17.17
CA GLU A 52 -11.08 -8.77 17.97
C GLU A 52 -12.23 -8.35 18.89
N LYS A 53 -12.08 -7.22 19.58
CA LYS A 53 -13.14 -6.66 20.45
C LYS A 53 -14.40 -6.33 19.66
N ALA A 54 -14.27 -5.68 18.49
CA ALA A 54 -15.41 -5.36 17.62
C ALA A 54 -16.13 -6.63 17.14
N CYS A 55 -15.40 -7.72 16.86
CA CYS A 55 -15.99 -9.00 16.50
C CYS A 55 -16.80 -9.62 17.65
N LEU A 56 -16.30 -9.54 18.89
CA LEU A 56 -17.03 -10.03 20.06
C LEU A 56 -18.31 -9.22 20.31
N GLU A 57 -18.24 -7.91 20.27
CA GLU A 57 -19.39 -7.02 20.42
C GLU A 57 -20.46 -7.27 19.34
N ALA A 58 -20.04 -7.44 18.09
CA ALA A 58 -20.92 -7.77 16.98
C ALA A 58 -21.60 -9.15 17.17
N GLN A 59 -20.86 -10.14 17.68
CA GLN A 59 -21.41 -11.47 17.97
C GLN A 59 -22.46 -11.41 19.08
N GLU A 60 -22.25 -10.60 20.12
CA GLU A 60 -23.20 -10.45 21.24
C GLU A 60 -24.47 -9.71 20.78
N SER A 61 -24.35 -8.73 19.88
CA SER A 61 -25.50 -7.97 19.34
C SER A 61 -26.22 -8.66 18.19
N GLY A 62 -25.64 -9.73 17.61
CA GLY A 62 -26.15 -10.38 16.41
C GLY A 62 -25.90 -9.58 15.13
N GLU A 63 -24.96 -8.65 15.17
CA GLU A 63 -24.55 -7.80 14.04
C GLU A 63 -23.26 -8.31 13.40
N THR A 64 -22.80 -7.62 12.36
CA THR A 64 -21.50 -7.84 11.73
C THR A 64 -20.67 -6.59 11.80
N VAL A 65 -19.34 -6.75 11.92
CA VAL A 65 -18.42 -5.60 11.91
C VAL A 65 -18.47 -4.90 10.55
N ASP A 66 -18.67 -3.59 10.54
CA ASP A 66 -18.52 -2.77 9.33
C ASP A 66 -17.02 -2.65 9.01
N LEU A 67 -16.54 -3.55 8.14
CA LEU A 67 -15.14 -3.60 7.72
C LEU A 67 -14.69 -2.32 7.03
N ALA A 68 -15.57 -1.67 6.25
CA ALA A 68 -15.22 -0.44 5.53
C ALA A 68 -14.93 0.70 6.51
N THR A 69 -15.82 0.90 7.48
CA THR A 69 -15.64 1.90 8.53
C THR A 69 -14.44 1.57 9.41
N PHE A 70 -14.25 0.30 9.77
CA PHE A 70 -13.11 -0.13 10.58
C PHE A 70 -11.77 0.15 9.87
N VAL A 71 -11.65 -0.26 8.60
CA VAL A 71 -10.43 -0.04 7.82
C VAL A 71 -10.14 1.46 7.66
N ASN A 72 -11.12 2.25 7.27
CA ASN A 72 -10.95 3.71 7.10
C ASN A 72 -10.54 4.41 8.41
N THR A 73 -10.98 3.90 9.55
CA THR A 73 -10.63 4.45 10.86
C THR A 73 -9.17 4.16 11.23
N HIS A 74 -8.69 2.96 10.93
CA HIS A 74 -7.41 2.47 11.46
C HIS A 74 -6.26 2.42 10.46
N PHE A 75 -6.54 2.56 9.16
CA PHE A 75 -5.53 2.49 8.10
C PHE A 75 -5.60 3.69 7.16
N ASP A 76 -4.45 4.08 6.67
CA ASP A 76 -4.31 4.92 5.48
C ASP A 76 -4.11 4.01 4.26
N ILE A 77 -5.01 4.16 3.29
CA ILE A 77 -4.94 3.38 2.06
C ILE A 77 -4.11 4.16 1.05
N PRO A 78 -3.02 3.59 0.53
CA PRO A 78 -2.18 4.25 -0.44
C PRO A 78 -2.93 4.55 -1.73
N GLU A 79 -2.76 5.77 -2.24
CA GLU A 79 -3.29 6.13 -3.55
C GLU A 79 -2.55 5.37 -4.68
N MET A 80 -3.31 4.93 -5.68
CA MET A 80 -2.72 4.38 -6.88
C MET A 80 -2.02 5.48 -7.68
N ILE A 81 -0.83 5.16 -8.22
CA ILE A 81 -0.14 6.06 -9.13
C ILE A 81 -0.89 6.05 -10.45
N SER A 82 -1.68 7.09 -10.67
CA SER A 82 -2.45 7.23 -11.88
C SER A 82 -1.75 8.18 -12.86
N ALA A 83 -1.49 7.68 -14.06
CA ALA A 83 -1.05 8.50 -15.18
C ALA A 83 -2.20 9.33 -15.80
N THR A 84 -3.38 9.31 -15.19
CA THR A 84 -4.56 10.05 -15.68
C THR A 84 -4.42 11.55 -15.41
N SER A 85 -3.42 12.17 -16.00
CA SER A 85 -3.55 13.57 -16.30
C SER A 85 -4.32 13.66 -17.63
N GLN A 86 -5.32 14.54 -17.70
CA GLN A 86 -5.97 14.90 -18.97
C GLN A 86 -5.00 15.67 -19.90
N THR A 87 -3.71 15.65 -19.59
CA THR A 87 -2.65 16.32 -20.34
C THR A 87 -2.48 15.60 -21.68
N LYS A 88 -2.80 16.29 -22.74
CA LYS A 88 -2.50 15.82 -24.11
C LYS A 88 -1.03 16.10 -24.39
N PHE A 89 -0.28 15.06 -24.70
CA PHE A 89 1.11 15.17 -25.12
C PHE A 89 1.15 15.34 -26.64
N ALA A 90 2.13 16.12 -27.12
CA ALA A 90 2.32 16.38 -28.56
C ALA A 90 2.77 15.11 -29.30
N ASN A 91 3.54 14.28 -28.65
CA ASN A 91 4.08 13.03 -29.19
C ASN A 91 4.35 12.02 -28.07
N VAL A 92 4.76 10.81 -28.45
CA VAL A 92 5.04 9.71 -27.51
C VAL A 92 6.28 9.99 -26.66
N ALA A 93 7.29 10.68 -27.20
CA ALA A 93 8.51 10.98 -26.45
C ALA A 93 8.22 11.90 -25.26
N ASP A 94 7.44 12.96 -25.45
CA ASP A 94 7.02 13.87 -24.39
C ASP A 94 6.22 13.14 -23.29
N TYR A 95 5.37 12.16 -23.70
CA TYR A 95 4.66 11.32 -22.77
C TYR A 95 5.59 10.45 -21.94
N ILE A 96 6.57 9.80 -22.58
CA ILE A 96 7.55 8.95 -21.91
C ILE A 96 8.39 9.76 -20.92
N GLU A 97 8.88 10.93 -21.32
CA GLU A 97 9.65 11.81 -20.44
C GLU A 97 8.83 12.23 -19.21
N HIS A 98 7.57 12.59 -19.41
CA HIS A 98 6.67 12.88 -18.31
C HIS A 98 6.48 11.67 -17.39
N MET A 99 6.32 10.46 -17.94
CA MET A 99 6.12 9.24 -17.14
C MET A 99 7.35 8.89 -16.30
N TRP A 100 8.56 9.15 -16.77
CA TRP A 100 9.76 8.98 -15.93
C TRP A 100 9.67 9.81 -14.64
N GLN A 101 9.18 11.04 -14.71
CA GLN A 101 8.99 11.89 -13.52
C GLN A 101 7.87 11.36 -12.62
N VAL A 102 6.74 10.95 -13.19
CA VAL A 102 5.59 10.43 -12.45
C VAL A 102 5.91 9.13 -11.71
N LEU A 103 6.71 8.25 -12.33
CA LEU A 103 7.06 6.94 -11.79
C LEU A 103 8.29 6.96 -10.88
N THR A 104 9.04 8.06 -10.86
CA THR A 104 10.19 8.22 -9.95
C THR A 104 9.71 8.52 -8.54
N ARG A 105 10.20 7.73 -7.59
CA ARG A 105 9.96 7.88 -6.15
C ARG A 105 11.14 8.56 -5.48
N THR A 106 10.84 9.44 -4.55
CA THR A 106 11.84 10.01 -3.64
C THR A 106 12.30 8.96 -2.64
N PRO A 107 13.51 9.10 -2.08
CA PRO A 107 13.98 8.20 -1.05
C PRO A 107 13.02 8.14 0.14
N ASP A 108 12.80 6.94 0.64
CA ASP A 108 12.01 6.73 1.85
C ASP A 108 12.89 7.02 3.08
N THR A 109 12.40 7.84 3.98
CA THR A 109 13.11 8.17 5.23
C THR A 109 12.74 7.21 6.37
N GLU A 110 11.57 6.60 6.29
CA GLU A 110 11.03 5.71 7.31
C GLU A 110 10.25 4.57 6.64
N GLN A 111 10.36 3.38 7.22
CA GLN A 111 9.51 2.26 6.84
C GLN A 111 8.18 2.38 7.60
N LYS A 112 7.08 2.56 6.88
CA LYS A 112 5.73 2.77 7.45
C LYS A 112 4.75 1.65 7.14
N ASP A 113 5.08 0.82 6.17
CA ASP A 113 4.26 -0.28 5.64
C ASP A 113 5.10 -1.55 5.46
N SER A 114 4.60 -2.50 4.69
CA SER A 114 5.32 -3.74 4.37
C SER A 114 6.49 -3.55 3.40
N LEU A 115 6.64 -2.35 2.79
CA LEU A 115 7.70 -2.06 1.84
C LEU A 115 9.02 -1.78 2.55
N ILE A 116 10.12 -2.23 1.95
CA ILE A 116 11.46 -1.91 2.43
C ILE A 116 11.80 -0.49 2.00
N ALA A 117 12.12 0.37 2.98
CA ALA A 117 12.52 1.75 2.74
C ALA A 117 13.83 1.81 1.94
N LEU A 118 13.82 2.53 0.82
CA LEU A 118 14.98 2.71 -0.04
C LEU A 118 15.57 4.11 0.16
N THR A 119 16.88 4.18 0.33
CA THR A 119 17.60 5.42 0.64
C THR A 119 17.97 6.25 -0.60
N ARG A 120 17.68 5.78 -1.79
CA ARG A 120 17.94 6.46 -3.06
C ARG A 120 16.66 6.55 -3.88
N PRO A 121 16.53 7.53 -4.80
CA PRO A 121 15.43 7.56 -5.74
C PRO A 121 15.36 6.27 -6.56
N TYR A 122 14.14 5.85 -6.86
CA TYR A 122 13.88 4.64 -7.64
C TYR A 122 12.65 4.83 -8.53
N ILE A 123 12.52 3.98 -9.54
CA ILE A 123 11.40 4.00 -10.48
C ILE A 123 10.55 2.76 -10.25
N VAL A 124 9.24 2.97 -10.27
CA VAL A 124 8.24 1.92 -10.05
C VAL A 124 7.42 1.67 -11.32
N PRO A 125 6.79 0.48 -11.48
CA PRO A 125 5.97 0.18 -12.66
C PRO A 125 4.74 1.08 -12.80
N GLY A 126 4.21 1.59 -11.70
CA GLY A 126 3.03 2.46 -11.69
C GLY A 126 1.72 1.74 -11.39
N GLY A 127 0.62 2.47 -11.42
CA GLY A 127 -0.67 1.97 -10.99
C GLY A 127 -0.65 1.60 -9.50
N ARG A 128 -1.04 0.37 -9.19
CA ARG A 128 -0.98 -0.18 -7.83
C ARG A 128 0.42 -0.68 -7.41
N PHE A 129 1.38 -0.75 -8.34
CA PHE A 129 2.73 -1.23 -8.09
C PHE A 129 3.64 -0.06 -7.70
N ARG A 130 3.82 0.11 -6.40
CA ARG A 130 4.50 1.25 -5.76
C ARG A 130 5.93 0.94 -5.33
N GLU A 131 6.38 -0.28 -5.52
CA GLU A 131 7.70 -0.80 -5.18
C GLU A 131 8.48 -1.26 -6.41
N ILE A 132 9.77 -1.53 -6.21
CA ILE A 132 10.64 -2.12 -7.24
C ILE A 132 10.30 -3.58 -7.42
N TYR A 133 9.97 -3.97 -8.64
CA TYR A 133 9.87 -5.35 -9.07
C TYR A 133 11.08 -5.72 -9.93
N TYR A 134 11.73 -6.81 -9.62
CA TYR A 134 12.94 -7.26 -10.33
C TYR A 134 12.75 -7.37 -11.84
N TRP A 135 11.63 -7.94 -12.25
CA TRP A 135 11.29 -8.12 -13.66
C TRP A 135 11.08 -6.79 -14.39
N ASP A 136 10.28 -5.91 -13.79
CA ASP A 136 9.97 -4.61 -14.38
C ASP A 136 11.18 -3.70 -14.41
N THR A 137 12.04 -3.78 -13.39
CA THR A 137 13.28 -2.98 -13.31
C THR A 137 14.23 -3.27 -14.46
N TYR A 138 14.27 -4.49 -14.97
CA TYR A 138 15.09 -4.83 -16.13
C TYR A 138 14.69 -4.00 -17.36
N PHE A 139 13.40 -3.99 -17.70
CA PHE A 139 12.89 -3.22 -18.84
C PHE A 139 12.99 -1.71 -18.61
N THR A 140 12.73 -1.26 -17.38
CA THR A 140 12.93 0.14 -16.97
C THR A 140 14.38 0.57 -17.21
N ALA A 141 15.36 -0.25 -16.81
CA ALA A 141 16.77 0.04 -17.01
C ALA A 141 17.16 0.12 -18.49
N LEU A 142 16.60 -0.75 -19.33
CA LEU A 142 16.84 -0.66 -20.79
C LEU A 142 16.36 0.68 -21.36
N GLY A 143 15.16 1.13 -20.98
CA GLY A 143 14.62 2.41 -21.45
C GLY A 143 15.31 3.65 -20.88
N LEU A 144 16.15 3.52 -19.85
CA LEU A 144 16.97 4.61 -19.30
C LEU A 144 18.36 4.71 -19.93
N ILE A 145 18.80 3.66 -20.63
CA ILE A 145 20.12 3.61 -21.30
C ILE A 145 20.04 4.14 -22.74
N ASP A 146 18.87 4.00 -23.37
CA ASP A 146 18.62 4.53 -24.73
C ASP A 146 18.43 6.05 -24.72
#